data_9caffa2ea1c8a232ebdca8dd90c21e50
#
_entry.id   9caffa2ea1c8a232ebdca8dd90c21e50
#
_cell.length_a   1.000
_cell.length_b   1.000
_cell.length_c   1.000
_cell.angle_alpha   90.00
_cell.angle_beta   90.00
_cell.angle_gamma   90.00
#
_symmetry.space_group_name_H-M   'P 1'
#
loop_
_entity.id
_entity.type
_entity.pdbx_description
1 polymer ?
#
loop_
_entity_poly.entity_id
_entity_poly.type
_entity_poly.pdbx_seq_one_letter_code
_entity_poly.pdbx_strand_id
1 'polypeptide(L)'
;MSIRENIASNIITVMSAVTSPITLKKVTREPFDVDELSEQQYPAIFIQSGNEQRTDETMTSTSVTRQGVADFIIVGFVKGSGTNIDTKRNELISTIETALESDRTRGGYAKITQIVEVSTDEGTLFPIGGIRVVVRVMYTYTAGTP
;
A
#
# COMPACT_ATOMS: atom_id res chain seq x y z
N MET A 1 7.97 13.92 -12.36
CA MET A 1 6.95 12.90 -12.01
C MET A 1 5.85 13.56 -11.18
N SER A 2 4.64 13.04 -11.28
CA SER A 2 3.54 13.54 -10.47
C SER A 2 3.77 13.22 -8.98
N ILE A 3 3.11 13.99 -8.10
CA ILE A 3 3.14 13.71 -6.66
C ILE A 3 2.57 12.33 -6.37
N ARG A 4 1.50 11.95 -7.07
CA ARG A 4 0.90 10.63 -6.94
C ARG A 4 1.92 9.52 -7.26
N GLU A 5 2.71 9.69 -8.31
CA GLU A 5 3.77 8.73 -8.66
C GLU A 5 4.86 8.68 -7.59
N ASN A 6 5.24 9.82 -7.04
CA ASN A 6 6.20 9.90 -5.95
C ASN A 6 5.68 9.19 -4.69
N ILE A 7 4.39 9.31 -4.39
CA ILE A 7 3.76 8.61 -3.28
C ILE A 7 3.81 7.10 -3.50
N ALA A 8 3.43 6.63 -4.69
CA ALA A 8 3.48 5.20 -5.01
C ALA A 8 4.90 4.65 -4.89
N SER A 9 5.88 5.36 -5.39
CA SER A 9 7.30 4.97 -5.30
C SER A 9 7.79 4.95 -3.86
N ASN A 10 7.35 5.89 -3.03
CA ASN A 10 7.68 5.91 -1.61
C ASN A 10 7.12 4.68 -0.88
N ILE A 11 5.89 4.29 -1.17
CA ILE A 11 5.28 3.09 -0.57
C ILE A 11 6.14 1.86 -0.90
N ILE A 12 6.56 1.69 -2.14
CA ILE A 12 7.46 0.59 -2.56
C ILE A 12 8.77 0.62 -1.78
N THR A 13 9.39 1.79 -1.67
CA THR A 13 10.67 1.94 -0.96
C THR A 13 10.54 1.57 0.51
N VAL A 14 9.50 2.06 1.17
CA VAL A 14 9.26 1.80 2.59
C VAL A 14 8.98 0.32 2.84
N MET A 15 8.15 -0.31 1.99
CA MET A 15 7.84 -1.74 2.11
C MET A 15 9.06 -2.61 1.85
N SER A 16 9.91 -2.23 0.90
CA SER A 16 11.13 -2.99 0.58
C SER A 16 12.17 -2.94 1.69
N ALA A 17 12.12 -1.92 2.54
CA ALA A 17 13.09 -1.73 3.62
C ALA A 17 12.65 -2.34 4.95
N VAL A 18 11.39 -2.78 5.09
CA VAL A 18 10.87 -3.27 6.36
C VAL A 18 11.46 -4.65 6.72
N THR A 19 11.81 -4.82 8.00
CA THR A 19 12.36 -6.09 8.50
C THR A 19 11.62 -6.63 9.72
N SER A 20 10.75 -5.84 10.33
CA SER A 20 10.01 -6.21 11.54
C SER A 20 8.56 -5.80 11.43
N PRO A 21 7.62 -6.60 11.86
CA PRO A 21 7.81 -7.93 12.46
C PRO A 21 8.30 -9.02 11.50
N ILE A 22 8.12 -8.85 10.19
CA ILE A 22 8.65 -9.80 9.19
C ILE A 22 9.28 -9.04 8.02
N THR A 23 10.14 -9.72 7.26
CA THR A 23 10.73 -9.17 6.05
C THR A 23 9.89 -9.58 4.84
N LEU A 24 9.53 -8.61 3.99
CA LEU A 24 8.84 -8.88 2.74
C LEU A 24 9.85 -9.34 1.68
N LYS A 25 9.61 -10.50 1.09
CA LYS A 25 10.55 -11.11 0.13
C LYS A 25 10.33 -10.63 -1.30
N LYS A 26 9.13 -10.20 -1.64
CA LYS A 26 8.81 -9.62 -2.94
C LYS A 26 7.91 -8.41 -2.75
N VAL A 27 8.34 -7.26 -3.27
CA VAL A 27 7.58 -6.01 -3.23
C VAL A 27 7.62 -5.43 -4.63
N THR A 28 6.46 -5.27 -5.26
CA THR A 28 6.38 -4.82 -6.64
C THR A 28 5.11 -4.01 -6.89
N ARG A 29 5.10 -3.25 -7.97
CA ARG A 29 3.90 -2.58 -8.48
C ARG A 29 3.22 -3.39 -9.57
N GLU A 30 3.84 -4.47 -10.03
CA GLU A 30 3.27 -5.35 -11.04
C GLU A 30 2.42 -6.42 -10.39
N PRO A 31 1.14 -6.57 -10.80
CA PRO A 31 0.32 -7.66 -10.29
C PRO A 31 0.91 -9.02 -10.67
N PHE A 32 0.75 -9.99 -9.79
CA PHE A 32 1.18 -11.36 -10.05
C PHE A 32 0.16 -12.33 -9.50
N ASP A 33 0.11 -13.52 -10.08
CA ASP A 33 -0.67 -14.64 -9.55
C ASP A 33 0.15 -15.41 -8.51
N VAL A 34 -0.54 -15.98 -7.52
CA VAL A 34 0.13 -16.77 -6.48
C VAL A 34 0.88 -17.97 -7.07
N ASP A 35 0.42 -18.48 -8.21
CA ASP A 35 1.07 -19.61 -8.88
C ASP A 35 2.44 -19.27 -9.46
N GLU A 36 2.73 -17.97 -9.64
CA GLU A 36 4.02 -17.49 -10.14
C GLU A 36 5.07 -17.39 -9.06
N LEU A 37 4.69 -17.54 -7.78
CA LEU A 37 5.59 -17.35 -6.65
C LEU A 37 6.26 -18.67 -6.24
N SER A 38 7.58 -18.62 -6.06
CA SER A 38 8.32 -19.70 -5.39
C SER A 38 8.18 -19.59 -3.87
N GLU A 39 8.51 -20.64 -3.14
CA GLU A 39 8.42 -20.63 -1.68
C GLU A 39 9.31 -19.56 -1.03
N GLN A 40 10.44 -19.23 -1.65
CA GLN A 40 11.35 -18.22 -1.14
C GLN A 40 10.83 -16.79 -1.34
N GLN A 41 9.79 -16.59 -2.12
CA GLN A 41 9.22 -15.27 -2.41
C GLN A 41 8.11 -14.86 -1.45
N TYR A 42 7.69 -15.71 -0.53
CA TYR A 42 6.73 -15.36 0.50
C TYR A 42 7.43 -14.78 1.73
N PRO A 43 6.89 -13.76 2.41
CA PRO A 43 5.70 -12.97 2.07
C PRO A 43 5.93 -12.07 0.85
N ALA A 44 4.90 -11.95 0.03
CA ALA A 44 4.97 -11.13 -1.18
C ALA A 44 3.80 -10.14 -1.21
N ILE A 45 4.05 -8.94 -1.69
CA ILE A 45 3.01 -7.94 -1.88
C ILE A 45 3.12 -7.28 -3.25
N PHE A 46 2.00 -6.82 -3.78
CA PHE A 46 2.01 -5.85 -4.87
C PHE A 46 1.10 -4.68 -4.55
N ILE A 47 1.41 -3.52 -5.12
CA ILE A 47 0.74 -2.26 -4.85
C ILE A 47 0.18 -1.71 -6.16
N GLN A 48 -1.10 -1.37 -6.14
CA GLN A 48 -1.80 -0.79 -7.28
C GLN A 48 -2.36 0.57 -6.91
N SER A 49 -2.31 1.51 -7.85
CA SER A 49 -3.02 2.77 -7.71
C SER A 49 -4.51 2.54 -7.87
N GLY A 50 -5.30 3.05 -6.94
CA GLY A 50 -6.75 2.96 -6.97
C GLY A 50 -7.38 4.27 -7.40
N ASN A 51 -8.59 4.52 -6.93
CA ASN A 51 -9.36 5.71 -7.24
C ASN A 51 -8.82 6.93 -6.49
N GLU A 52 -9.03 8.10 -7.07
CA GLU A 52 -8.68 9.37 -6.45
C GLU A 52 -9.81 10.37 -6.65
N GLN A 53 -10.13 11.12 -5.60
CA GLN A 53 -11.02 12.26 -5.68
C GLN A 53 -10.21 13.54 -5.54
N ARG A 54 -10.53 14.55 -6.33
CA ARG A 54 -9.84 15.83 -6.34
C ARG A 54 -10.81 16.96 -6.06
N THR A 55 -10.39 17.86 -5.18
CA THR A 55 -11.20 19.01 -4.74
C THR A 55 -10.34 20.26 -4.74
N ASP A 56 -10.87 21.35 -5.26
CA ASP A 56 -10.17 22.63 -5.22
C ASP A 56 -10.27 23.22 -3.82
N GLU A 57 -9.11 23.51 -3.20
CA GLU A 57 -9.05 24.14 -1.87
C GLU A 57 -9.10 25.67 -1.96
N THR A 58 -8.42 26.23 -2.98
CA THR A 58 -8.42 27.66 -3.22
C THR A 58 -8.77 27.91 -4.67
N MET A 59 -9.61 28.91 -4.92
CA MET A 59 -10.03 29.28 -6.27
C MET A 59 -9.66 30.73 -6.52
N THR A 60 -8.52 30.92 -7.19
CA THR A 60 -8.14 32.22 -7.74
C THR A 60 -8.08 32.11 -9.25
N SER A 61 -8.12 33.24 -9.97
CA SER A 61 -8.09 33.20 -11.43
C SER A 61 -6.73 32.80 -12.00
N THR A 62 -5.67 32.86 -11.20
CA THR A 62 -4.29 32.61 -11.68
C THR A 62 -3.66 31.37 -11.09
N SER A 63 -4.19 30.84 -9.98
CA SER A 63 -3.61 29.69 -9.28
C SER A 63 -4.69 28.99 -8.46
N VAL A 64 -4.74 27.66 -8.57
CA VAL A 64 -5.67 26.84 -7.82
C VAL A 64 -4.85 25.78 -7.09
N THR A 65 -5.01 25.71 -5.76
CA THR A 65 -4.49 24.60 -4.97
C THR A 65 -5.57 23.52 -4.90
N ARG A 66 -5.20 22.31 -5.28
CA ARG A 66 -6.12 21.20 -5.34
C ARG A 66 -5.69 20.12 -4.39
N GLN A 67 -6.66 19.52 -3.71
CA GLN A 67 -6.44 18.39 -2.82
C GLN A 67 -6.80 17.09 -3.55
N GLY A 68 -5.89 16.13 -3.50
CA GLY A 68 -6.15 14.76 -3.95
C GLY A 68 -6.27 13.83 -2.75
N VAL A 69 -7.29 12.96 -2.79
CA VAL A 69 -7.46 11.88 -1.83
C VAL A 69 -7.40 10.59 -2.65
N ALA A 70 -6.25 9.95 -2.62
CA ALA A 70 -5.96 8.79 -3.46
C ALA A 70 -5.94 7.52 -2.64
N ASP A 71 -6.54 6.46 -3.17
CA ASP A 71 -6.46 5.13 -2.58
C ASP A 71 -5.40 4.31 -3.30
N PHE A 72 -4.57 3.64 -2.53
CA PHE A 72 -3.61 2.65 -3.01
C PHE A 72 -4.00 1.31 -2.41
N ILE A 73 -3.94 0.27 -3.22
CA ILE A 73 -4.37 -1.07 -2.81
C ILE A 73 -3.14 -1.95 -2.72
N ILE A 74 -2.91 -2.50 -1.53
CA ILE A 74 -1.82 -3.44 -1.27
C ILE A 74 -2.44 -4.83 -1.16
N VAL A 75 -2.02 -5.73 -2.04
CA VAL A 75 -2.42 -7.14 -2.00
C VAL A 75 -1.21 -7.95 -1.58
N GLY A 76 -1.37 -8.77 -0.58
CA GLY A 76 -0.27 -9.54 -0.02
C GLY A 76 -0.60 -11.01 0.16
N PHE A 77 0.45 -11.84 0.13
CA PHE A 77 0.32 -13.28 0.25
C PHE A 77 1.37 -13.84 1.21
N VAL A 78 0.93 -14.74 2.07
CA VAL A 78 1.79 -15.52 2.97
C VAL A 78 1.52 -17.00 2.74
N LYS A 79 2.47 -17.85 3.10
CA LYS A 79 2.31 -19.30 3.05
C LYS A 79 2.50 -19.87 4.43
N GLY A 80 1.65 -20.81 4.79
CA GLY A 80 1.71 -21.42 6.12
C GLY A 80 0.95 -22.74 6.19
N SER A 81 0.69 -23.17 7.41
CA SER A 81 -0.06 -24.39 7.70
C SER A 81 -1.44 -24.05 8.27
N GLY A 82 -2.30 -25.05 8.43
CA GLY A 82 -3.63 -24.86 9.02
C GLY A 82 -3.60 -24.34 10.44
N THR A 83 -2.47 -24.47 11.15
CA THR A 83 -2.35 -24.00 12.53
C THR A 83 -1.82 -22.57 12.66
N ASN A 84 -1.16 -22.04 11.61
CA ASN A 84 -0.49 -20.74 11.70
C ASN A 84 -0.81 -19.76 10.57
N ILE A 85 -1.62 -20.16 9.58
CA ILE A 85 -1.86 -19.28 8.42
C ILE A 85 -2.55 -17.98 8.80
N ASP A 86 -3.49 -18.03 9.72
CA ASP A 86 -4.18 -16.82 10.17
C ASP A 86 -3.23 -15.89 10.92
N THR A 87 -2.37 -16.44 11.76
CA THR A 87 -1.32 -15.67 12.45
C THR A 87 -0.38 -15.00 11.45
N LYS A 88 -0.02 -15.72 10.39
CA LYS A 88 0.86 -15.15 9.34
C LYS A 88 0.19 -14.04 8.56
N ARG A 89 -1.11 -14.15 8.27
CA ARG A 89 -1.86 -13.04 7.67
C ARG A 89 -1.84 -11.80 8.58
N ASN A 90 -2.07 -11.99 9.87
CA ASN A 90 -2.07 -10.89 10.84
C ASN A 90 -0.68 -10.26 10.98
N GLU A 91 0.38 -11.05 10.93
CA GLU A 91 1.75 -10.53 10.94
C GLU A 91 2.05 -9.70 9.70
N LEU A 92 1.57 -10.12 8.54
CA LEU A 92 1.75 -9.37 7.31
C LEU A 92 1.01 -8.03 7.37
N ILE A 93 -0.22 -8.03 7.87
CA ILE A 93 -1.00 -6.79 8.05
C ILE A 93 -0.27 -5.86 9.02
N SER A 94 0.21 -6.37 10.14
CA SER A 94 0.96 -5.57 11.13
C SER A 94 2.25 -5.00 10.55
N THR A 95 2.95 -5.76 9.72
CA THR A 95 4.17 -5.31 9.06
C THR A 95 3.89 -4.14 8.12
N ILE A 96 2.83 -4.24 7.33
CA ILE A 96 2.41 -3.18 6.41
C ILE A 96 2.03 -1.92 7.19
N GLU A 97 1.24 -2.07 8.24
CA GLU A 97 0.82 -0.93 9.06
C GLU A 97 2.01 -0.25 9.73
N THR A 98 2.89 -1.03 10.35
CA THR A 98 4.09 -0.49 11.00
C THR A 98 4.96 0.29 10.01
N ALA A 99 5.15 -0.24 8.81
CA ALA A 99 5.93 0.42 7.79
C ALA A 99 5.31 1.75 7.34
N LEU A 100 4.00 1.77 7.13
CA LEU A 100 3.29 2.98 6.70
C LEU A 100 3.23 4.03 7.79
N GLU A 101 3.06 3.63 9.05
CA GLU A 101 2.97 4.56 10.18
C GLU A 101 4.33 5.16 10.56
N SER A 102 5.44 4.59 10.11
CA SER A 102 6.77 5.14 10.38
C SER A 102 6.96 6.53 9.76
N ASP A 103 6.27 6.82 8.66
CA ASP A 103 6.23 8.15 8.04
C ASP A 103 4.90 8.33 7.33
N ARG A 104 3.99 9.04 7.94
CA ARG A 104 2.64 9.27 7.41
C ARG A 104 2.61 10.29 6.28
N THR A 105 3.72 10.97 6.02
CA THR A 105 3.83 12.00 4.99
C THR A 105 4.37 11.48 3.66
N ARG A 106 4.67 10.19 3.57
CA ARG A 106 5.22 9.58 2.34
C ARG A 106 6.44 10.34 1.81
N GLY A 107 7.41 10.58 2.71
CA GLY A 107 8.62 11.31 2.33
C GLY A 107 8.39 12.80 2.08
N GLY A 108 7.32 13.35 2.63
CA GLY A 108 6.98 14.77 2.48
C GLY A 108 6.04 15.06 1.30
N TYR A 109 5.66 14.05 0.50
CA TYR A 109 4.76 14.25 -0.63
C TYR A 109 3.28 14.29 -0.25
N ALA A 110 2.92 13.81 0.94
CA ALA A 110 1.54 13.73 1.40
C ALA A 110 1.35 14.45 2.71
N LYS A 111 0.11 14.87 2.97
CA LYS A 111 -0.28 15.41 4.27
C LYS A 111 -0.49 14.31 5.30
N ILE A 112 -1.14 13.23 4.91
CA ILE A 112 -1.44 12.11 5.81
C ILE A 112 -1.67 10.83 5.02
N THR A 113 -1.33 9.71 5.65
CA THR A 113 -1.59 8.36 5.17
C THR A 113 -2.48 7.66 6.19
N GLN A 114 -3.56 7.00 5.74
CA GLN A 114 -4.47 6.26 6.59
C GLN A 114 -4.72 4.88 6.00
N ILE A 115 -4.79 3.87 6.86
CA ILE A 115 -5.27 2.55 6.47
C ILE A 115 -6.77 2.55 6.74
N VAL A 116 -7.58 2.39 5.68
CA VAL A 116 -9.03 2.54 5.79
C VAL A 116 -9.80 1.23 5.70
N GLU A 117 -9.16 0.19 5.19
CA GLU A 117 -9.79 -1.12 5.07
C GLU A 117 -8.74 -2.22 5.05
N VAL A 118 -9.02 -3.32 5.73
CA VAL A 118 -8.21 -4.54 5.70
C VAL A 118 -9.18 -5.70 5.49
N SER A 119 -8.90 -6.54 4.48
CA SER A 119 -9.66 -7.75 4.23
C SER A 119 -8.72 -8.92 3.99
N THR A 120 -9.25 -10.13 4.18
CA THR A 120 -8.51 -11.38 4.03
C THR A 120 -9.22 -12.30 3.04
N ASP A 121 -8.53 -13.34 2.61
CA ASP A 121 -9.13 -14.38 1.76
C ASP A 121 -10.06 -15.35 2.52
N GLU A 122 -10.12 -15.22 3.85
CA GLU A 122 -10.96 -16.06 4.72
C GLU A 122 -10.70 -17.55 4.57
N GLY A 123 -9.47 -17.92 4.18
CA GLY A 123 -9.06 -19.32 4.04
C GLY A 123 -9.29 -19.91 2.66
N THR A 124 -9.79 -19.15 1.70
CA THR A 124 -10.11 -19.67 0.36
C THR A 124 -8.88 -20.07 -0.45
N LEU A 125 -7.72 -19.49 -0.15
CA LEU A 125 -6.46 -19.74 -0.85
C LEU A 125 -5.54 -20.72 -0.13
N PHE A 126 -5.99 -21.32 0.98
CA PHE A 126 -5.14 -22.23 1.77
C PHE A 126 -4.42 -23.25 0.87
N PRO A 127 -3.10 -23.52 1.04
CA PRO A 127 -2.20 -23.13 2.16
C PRO A 127 -1.63 -21.71 2.06
N ILE A 128 -2.11 -20.89 1.16
CA ILE A 128 -1.70 -19.51 0.99
C ILE A 128 -2.73 -18.63 1.70
N GLY A 129 -2.27 -17.61 2.43
CA GLY A 129 -3.13 -16.60 3.03
C GLY A 129 -3.02 -15.29 2.26
N GLY A 130 -4.14 -14.77 1.78
CA GLY A 130 -4.20 -13.50 1.08
C GLY A 130 -4.75 -12.39 1.96
N ILE A 131 -4.23 -11.19 1.75
CA ILE A 131 -4.75 -9.97 2.39
C ILE A 131 -4.90 -8.86 1.36
N ARG A 132 -5.77 -7.93 1.65
CA ARG A 132 -5.95 -6.71 0.87
C ARG A 132 -6.06 -5.54 1.83
N VAL A 133 -5.21 -4.55 1.64
CA VAL A 133 -5.18 -3.35 2.48
C VAL A 133 -5.43 -2.14 1.57
N VAL A 134 -6.40 -1.32 1.93
CA VAL A 134 -6.67 -0.07 1.23
C VAL A 134 -6.04 1.07 2.03
N VAL A 135 -5.12 1.77 1.40
CA VAL A 135 -4.36 2.88 1.98
C VAL A 135 -4.84 4.17 1.33
N ARG A 136 -5.33 5.09 2.14
CA ARG A 136 -5.79 6.40 1.68
C ARG A 136 -4.75 7.46 1.98
N VAL A 137 -4.32 8.17 0.95
CA VAL A 137 -3.29 9.20 1.04
C VAL A 137 -3.87 10.52 0.59
N MET A 138 -3.74 11.53 1.43
CA MET A 138 -4.19 12.89 1.14
C MET A 138 -2.99 13.77 0.81
N TYR A 139 -3.03 14.48 -0.29
CA TYR A 139 -1.97 15.39 -0.72
C TYR A 139 -2.54 16.61 -1.42
N THR A 140 -1.72 17.64 -1.59
CA THR A 140 -2.10 18.87 -2.29
C THR A 140 -1.11 19.15 -3.40
N TYR A 141 -1.60 19.81 -4.45
CA TYR A 141 -0.79 20.21 -5.57
C TYR A 141 -1.41 21.44 -6.25
N THR A 142 -0.60 22.12 -7.07
CA THR A 142 -1.10 23.19 -7.91
C THR A 142 -1.80 22.60 -9.13
N ALA A 143 -3.02 23.03 -9.42
CA ALA A 143 -3.79 22.53 -10.55
C ALA A 143 -2.99 22.67 -11.86
N GLY A 144 -2.96 21.60 -12.64
CA GLY A 144 -2.15 21.53 -13.85
C GLY A 144 -0.75 20.97 -13.64
N THR A 145 -0.30 20.81 -12.40
CA THR A 145 1.03 20.30 -12.05
C THR A 145 0.91 19.23 -10.96
N PRO A 146 0.22 18.15 -11.26
CA PRO A 146 -0.06 17.11 -10.26
C PRO A 146 1.19 16.34 -9.83
#